data_48393e68a34e9a8a64585826986032c7
#
_entry.id   48393e68a34e9a8a64585826986032c7
#
_cell.length_a   1.000
_cell.length_b   1.000
_cell.length_c   1.000
_cell.angle_alpha   90.00
_cell.angle_beta   90.00
_cell.angle_gamma   90.00
#
_symmetry.space_group_name_H-M   'P 1'
#
loop_
_entity.id
_entity.type
_entity.pdbx_description
1 polymer ?
#
loop_
_entity_poly.entity_id
_entity_poly.type
_entity_poly.pdbx_seq_one_letter_code
_entity_poly.pdbx_strand_id
1 'polypeptide(L)'
;NIFAKKVLESWANADWFRTKPSLAKIIKVACFKVEGETNTDDLSPATHATTRPDIPLHALAMLESRDPEGIQKIAELKSQGYSVAYVGDVVGTGSSRKSAINSVLWHTGKNIPYVPNKRAGGVILGGKIAPIFFNTAEDSGALPIECDVSKLNTGDIIKIHPFEGIIEIAEGDRKGEKIVENFDLKPITISDEIKAGGRIPLMIGRALTDKVRAKLGLEPSTLFIRPGQAKQAKHGFTQAQKIVGKACS
;
A
#
# COMPACT_ATOMS: atom_id res chain seq x y z
N ASN A 1 6.32 -38.17 8.51
CA ASN A 1 6.57 -37.82 7.11
C ASN A 1 7.53 -36.63 7.05
N ILE A 2 8.69 -36.82 6.39
CA ILE A 2 9.77 -35.81 6.28
C ILE A 2 9.26 -34.51 5.61
N PHE A 3 8.39 -34.61 4.62
CA PHE A 3 7.82 -33.43 3.97
C PHE A 3 6.94 -32.61 4.90
N ALA A 4 6.07 -33.26 5.67
CA ALA A 4 5.23 -32.57 6.64
C ALA A 4 6.07 -31.84 7.70
N LYS A 5 7.14 -32.45 8.18
CA LYS A 5 8.07 -31.82 9.13
C LYS A 5 8.71 -30.56 8.53
N LYS A 6 9.25 -30.65 7.31
CA LYS A 6 9.85 -29.49 6.60
C LYS A 6 8.84 -28.35 6.41
N VAL A 7 7.60 -28.66 6.06
CA VAL A 7 6.54 -27.64 5.90
C VAL A 7 6.25 -26.96 7.24
N LEU A 8 6.12 -27.71 8.32
CA LEU A 8 5.90 -27.14 9.65
C LEU A 8 7.09 -26.27 10.12
N GLU A 9 8.32 -26.73 9.88
CA GLU A 9 9.53 -25.96 10.18
C GLU A 9 9.57 -24.65 9.39
N SER A 10 9.27 -24.69 8.09
CA SER A 10 9.22 -23.49 7.26
C SER A 10 8.17 -22.48 7.74
N TRP A 11 6.97 -22.94 8.12
CA TRP A 11 5.96 -22.06 8.73
C TRP A 11 6.38 -21.52 10.08
N ALA A 12 6.97 -22.37 10.96
CA ALA A 12 7.45 -21.93 12.28
C ALA A 12 8.56 -20.88 12.17
N ASN A 13 9.41 -20.98 11.14
CA ASN A 13 10.49 -20.04 10.85
C ASN A 13 10.01 -18.78 10.11
N ALA A 14 8.76 -18.74 9.68
CA ALA A 14 8.19 -17.68 8.84
C ALA A 14 8.97 -17.45 7.53
N ASP A 15 9.40 -18.53 6.85
CA ASP A 15 10.17 -18.43 5.61
C ASP A 15 9.39 -17.67 4.53
N TRP A 16 8.05 -17.82 4.50
CA TRP A 16 7.14 -17.08 3.62
C TRP A 16 7.29 -15.55 3.72
N PHE A 17 7.77 -15.06 4.86
CA PHE A 17 7.99 -13.64 5.12
C PHE A 17 9.46 -13.25 5.05
N ARG A 18 10.36 -14.10 5.59
CA ARG A 18 11.81 -13.84 5.63
C ARG A 18 12.42 -13.70 4.24
N THR A 19 11.95 -14.49 3.28
CA THR A 19 12.48 -14.52 1.91
C THR A 19 12.05 -13.31 1.06
N LYS A 20 11.07 -12.54 1.53
CA LYS A 20 10.60 -11.36 0.80
C LYS A 20 11.46 -10.12 1.10
N PRO A 21 11.64 -9.23 0.11
CA PRO A 21 12.37 -7.98 0.32
C PRO A 21 11.65 -7.09 1.34
N SER A 22 12.41 -6.46 2.19
CA SER A 22 11.89 -5.43 3.11
C SER A 22 11.61 -4.13 2.35
N LEU A 23 10.81 -3.24 2.97
CA LEU A 23 10.62 -1.89 2.47
C LEU A 23 11.99 -1.22 2.28
N ALA A 24 12.21 -0.65 1.10
CA ALA A 24 13.47 0.00 0.76
C ALA A 24 13.67 1.27 1.61
N LYS A 25 14.92 1.53 2.01
CA LYS A 25 15.28 2.76 2.74
C LYS A 25 15.12 4.01 1.89
N ILE A 26 15.29 3.87 0.57
CA ILE A 26 15.10 4.95 -0.41
C ILE A 26 14.27 4.37 -1.55
N ILE A 27 13.18 5.06 -1.88
CA ILE A 27 12.31 4.71 -3.00
C ILE A 27 12.38 5.84 -4.02
N LYS A 28 12.89 5.56 -5.21
CA LYS A 28 12.96 6.53 -6.31
C LYS A 28 11.81 6.27 -7.26
N VAL A 29 11.00 7.30 -7.52
CA VAL A 29 9.82 7.24 -8.38
C VAL A 29 9.61 8.53 -9.16
N ALA A 30 8.92 8.44 -10.30
CA ALA A 30 8.38 9.60 -10.99
C ALA A 30 6.98 9.90 -10.47
N CYS A 31 6.64 11.16 -10.32
CA CYS A 31 5.32 11.61 -9.90
C CYS A 31 4.36 11.66 -11.10
N PHE A 32 3.18 11.09 -10.94
CA PHE A 32 2.01 11.37 -11.76
C PHE A 32 0.97 12.04 -10.86
N LYS A 33 0.76 13.34 -11.01
CA LYS A 33 -0.12 14.15 -10.15
C LYS A 33 -1.45 14.42 -10.82
N VAL A 34 -2.52 14.22 -10.07
CA VAL A 34 -3.87 14.65 -10.39
C VAL A 34 -4.28 15.70 -9.37
N GLU A 35 -4.50 16.92 -9.83
CA GLU A 35 -4.85 18.04 -8.96
C GLU A 35 -6.29 17.95 -8.45
N GLY A 36 -6.52 18.52 -7.28
CA GLY A 36 -7.81 18.58 -6.62
C GLY A 36 -8.27 17.24 -6.06
N GLU A 37 -9.57 17.07 -5.91
CA GLU A 37 -10.17 15.86 -5.37
C GLU A 37 -10.32 14.78 -6.46
N THR A 38 -9.83 13.59 -6.22
CA THR A 38 -10.03 12.41 -7.05
C THR A 38 -10.86 11.38 -6.28
N ASN A 39 -12.05 11.13 -6.76
CA ASN A 39 -12.95 10.17 -6.13
C ASN A 39 -12.78 8.76 -6.73
N THR A 40 -13.45 7.77 -6.14
CA THR A 40 -13.36 6.38 -6.60
C THR A 40 -14.05 6.14 -7.94
N ASP A 41 -14.97 7.01 -8.39
CA ASP A 41 -15.55 6.94 -9.73
C ASP A 41 -14.56 7.44 -10.79
N ASP A 42 -13.75 8.46 -10.49
CA ASP A 42 -12.66 8.90 -11.37
C ASP A 42 -11.64 7.78 -11.60
N LEU A 43 -11.33 7.01 -10.55
CA LEU A 43 -10.35 5.92 -10.61
C LEU A 43 -10.92 4.60 -11.16
N SER A 44 -12.23 4.41 -11.05
CA SER A 44 -12.93 3.18 -11.42
C SER A 44 -14.39 3.48 -11.71
N PRO A 45 -14.71 3.98 -12.92
CA PRO A 45 -16.05 4.39 -13.28
C PRO A 45 -17.07 3.25 -13.17
N ALA A 46 -18.16 3.47 -12.42
CA ALA A 46 -19.21 2.47 -12.23
C ALA A 46 -19.90 2.06 -13.55
N THR A 47 -19.94 2.95 -14.52
CA THR A 47 -20.50 2.71 -15.85
C THR A 47 -19.85 1.56 -16.60
N HIS A 48 -18.58 1.26 -16.27
CA HIS A 48 -17.82 0.16 -16.86
C HIS A 48 -17.83 -1.14 -16.06
N ALA A 49 -18.54 -1.20 -14.95
CA ALA A 49 -18.52 -2.38 -14.06
C ALA A 49 -19.00 -3.68 -14.75
N THR A 50 -19.93 -3.57 -15.70
CA THR A 50 -20.46 -4.72 -16.44
C THR A 50 -19.75 -4.97 -17.77
N THR A 51 -19.27 -3.92 -18.43
CA THR A 51 -18.65 -3.99 -19.75
C THR A 51 -17.15 -4.30 -19.69
N ARG A 52 -16.51 -4.00 -18.57
CA ARG A 52 -15.08 -4.23 -18.31
C ARG A 52 -14.90 -4.90 -16.94
N PRO A 53 -15.27 -6.19 -16.82
CA PRO A 53 -15.41 -6.85 -15.51
C PRO A 53 -14.07 -7.24 -14.86
N ASP A 54 -12.98 -7.32 -15.62
CA ASP A 54 -11.66 -7.64 -15.10
C ASP A 54 -10.80 -6.39 -14.83
N ILE A 55 -9.77 -6.56 -13.99
CA ILE A 55 -8.90 -5.44 -13.60
C ILE A 55 -8.21 -4.79 -14.81
N PRO A 56 -7.56 -5.53 -15.73
CA PRO A 56 -6.89 -4.94 -16.87
C PRO A 56 -7.79 -4.08 -17.75
N LEU A 57 -8.98 -4.58 -18.08
CA LEU A 57 -9.93 -3.86 -18.94
C LEU A 57 -10.54 -2.67 -18.19
N HIS A 58 -10.90 -2.85 -16.92
CA HIS A 58 -11.50 -1.77 -16.13
C HIS A 58 -10.51 -0.62 -15.90
N ALA A 59 -9.24 -0.94 -15.67
CA ALA A 59 -8.19 0.05 -15.47
C ALA A 59 -7.95 0.97 -16.69
N LEU A 60 -8.37 0.56 -17.90
CA LEU A 60 -8.32 1.42 -19.09
C LEU A 60 -9.30 2.61 -19.03
N ALA A 61 -10.26 2.59 -18.11
CA ALA A 61 -11.17 3.68 -17.88
C ALA A 61 -10.74 4.63 -16.75
N MET A 62 -9.59 4.35 -16.09
CA MET A 62 -9.08 5.19 -15.02
C MET A 62 -8.86 6.62 -15.52
N LEU A 63 -9.48 7.59 -14.84
CA LEU A 63 -9.39 9.03 -15.13
C LEU A 63 -9.97 9.46 -16.48
N GLU A 64 -10.74 8.62 -17.20
CA GLU A 64 -11.23 8.93 -18.54
C GLU A 64 -11.99 10.25 -18.65
N SER A 65 -12.73 10.64 -17.60
CA SER A 65 -13.48 11.89 -17.54
C SER A 65 -12.70 13.07 -16.95
N ARG A 66 -11.59 12.80 -16.24
CA ARG A 66 -10.84 13.81 -15.49
C ARG A 66 -9.51 14.19 -16.13
N ASP A 67 -8.72 13.21 -16.54
CA ASP A 67 -7.46 13.35 -17.28
C ASP A 67 -7.37 12.23 -18.32
N PRO A 68 -8.00 12.39 -19.49
CA PRO A 68 -8.02 11.35 -20.53
C PRO A 68 -6.63 10.90 -20.98
N GLU A 69 -5.63 11.76 -20.84
CA GLU A 69 -4.22 11.47 -21.17
C GLU A 69 -3.45 10.84 -20.00
N GLY A 70 -4.06 10.74 -18.81
CA GLY A 70 -3.38 10.32 -17.57
C GLY A 70 -2.70 8.97 -17.67
N ILE A 71 -3.37 7.99 -18.27
CA ILE A 71 -2.79 6.65 -18.49
C ILE A 71 -1.57 6.72 -19.43
N GLN A 72 -1.64 7.55 -20.49
CA GLN A 72 -0.54 7.73 -21.42
C GLN A 72 0.66 8.40 -20.72
N LYS A 73 0.44 9.44 -19.91
CA LYS A 73 1.49 10.10 -19.11
C LYS A 73 2.18 9.10 -18.18
N ILE A 74 1.41 8.22 -17.52
CA ILE A 74 2.00 7.15 -16.69
C ILE A 74 2.86 6.19 -17.55
N ALA A 75 2.37 5.81 -18.72
CA ALA A 75 3.11 4.92 -19.62
C ALA A 75 4.40 5.56 -20.12
N GLU A 76 4.40 6.85 -20.45
CA GLU A 76 5.58 7.61 -20.84
C GLU A 76 6.65 7.66 -19.74
N LEU A 77 6.26 7.97 -18.49
CA LEU A 77 7.16 7.94 -17.33
C LEU A 77 7.77 6.55 -17.12
N LYS A 78 6.98 5.50 -17.31
CA LYS A 78 7.48 4.12 -17.21
C LYS A 78 8.42 3.76 -18.35
N SER A 79 8.18 4.25 -19.56
CA SER A 79 9.07 4.02 -20.71
C SER A 79 10.46 4.63 -20.51
N GLN A 80 10.58 5.67 -19.69
CA GLN A 80 11.83 6.28 -19.26
C GLN A 80 12.57 5.47 -18.17
N GLY A 81 11.99 4.33 -17.75
CA GLY A 81 12.61 3.43 -16.76
C GLY A 81 12.21 3.70 -15.31
N TYR A 82 11.28 4.63 -15.05
CA TYR A 82 10.86 4.95 -13.69
C TYR A 82 9.69 4.06 -13.21
N SER A 83 9.68 3.73 -11.94
CA SER A 83 8.44 3.39 -11.24
C SER A 83 7.66 4.68 -11.02
N VAL A 84 6.31 4.61 -11.07
CA VAL A 84 5.46 5.80 -10.96
C VAL A 84 4.71 5.79 -9.64
N ALA A 85 4.74 6.92 -8.94
CA ALA A 85 3.86 7.21 -7.80
C ALA A 85 2.61 7.94 -8.28
N TYR A 86 1.44 7.50 -7.80
CA TYR A 86 0.21 8.29 -7.93
C TYR A 86 0.22 9.39 -6.88
N VAL A 87 0.01 10.64 -7.30
CA VAL A 87 0.02 11.82 -6.43
C VAL A 87 -1.30 12.57 -6.59
N GLY A 88 -1.93 12.99 -5.49
CA GLY A 88 -3.15 13.79 -5.56
C GLY A 88 -3.37 14.61 -4.30
N ASP A 89 -4.08 15.74 -4.42
CA ASP A 89 -4.35 16.61 -3.27
C ASP A 89 -5.32 15.93 -2.30
N VAL A 90 -6.42 15.37 -2.81
CA VAL A 90 -7.37 14.53 -2.04
C VAL A 90 -7.68 13.28 -2.87
N VAL A 91 -7.40 12.10 -2.33
CA VAL A 91 -7.43 10.85 -3.08
C VAL A 91 -8.43 9.86 -2.51
N GLY A 92 -9.25 9.28 -3.40
CA GLY A 92 -10.07 8.10 -3.12
C GLY A 92 -11.31 8.36 -2.30
N THR A 93 -11.89 9.55 -2.39
CA THR A 93 -13.18 9.88 -1.78
C THR A 93 -14.33 9.13 -2.43
N GLY A 94 -15.51 9.19 -1.82
CA GLY A 94 -16.71 8.55 -2.34
C GLY A 94 -16.88 7.11 -1.88
N SER A 95 -17.32 6.24 -2.78
CA SER A 95 -17.71 4.88 -2.48
C SER A 95 -16.53 3.95 -2.15
N SER A 96 -16.76 2.96 -1.29
CA SER A 96 -15.76 1.93 -0.96
C SER A 96 -15.57 0.95 -2.12
N ARG A 97 -14.74 1.31 -3.09
CA ARG A 97 -14.48 0.47 -4.27
C ARG A 97 -13.05 -0.04 -4.29
N LYS A 98 -12.92 -1.35 -4.14
CA LYS A 98 -11.62 -2.02 -4.29
C LYS A 98 -11.09 -1.96 -5.73
N SER A 99 -11.98 -1.79 -6.71
CA SER A 99 -11.61 -1.57 -8.11
C SER A 99 -10.81 -0.28 -8.32
N ALA A 100 -11.06 0.77 -7.55
CA ALA A 100 -10.33 2.03 -7.67
C ALA A 100 -8.84 1.85 -7.41
N ILE A 101 -8.46 1.20 -6.30
CA ILE A 101 -7.05 0.91 -6.05
C ILE A 101 -6.47 -0.09 -7.06
N ASN A 102 -7.26 -1.09 -7.49
CA ASN A 102 -6.80 -2.03 -8.51
C ASN A 102 -6.47 -1.32 -9.83
N SER A 103 -7.26 -0.33 -10.25
CA SER A 103 -6.98 0.49 -11.44
C SER A 103 -5.68 1.28 -11.28
N VAL A 104 -5.48 1.97 -10.16
CA VAL A 104 -4.23 2.68 -9.87
C VAL A 104 -3.04 1.71 -9.93
N LEU A 105 -3.13 0.57 -9.25
CA LEU A 105 -2.03 -0.39 -9.20
C LEU A 105 -1.81 -1.13 -10.52
N TRP A 106 -2.83 -1.23 -11.38
CA TRP A 106 -2.63 -1.75 -12.73
C TRP A 106 -1.63 -0.91 -13.52
N HIS A 107 -1.65 0.40 -13.33
CA HIS A 107 -0.74 1.31 -14.01
C HIS A 107 0.57 1.54 -13.24
N THR A 108 0.56 1.54 -11.91
CA THR A 108 1.72 1.91 -11.08
C THR A 108 2.40 0.75 -10.36
N GLY A 109 1.69 -0.36 -10.13
CA GLY A 109 2.18 -1.52 -9.39
C GLY A 109 2.97 -2.52 -10.23
N LYS A 110 3.35 -3.62 -9.59
CA LYS A 110 4.10 -4.74 -10.18
C LYS A 110 3.27 -6.01 -10.25
N ASN A 111 3.54 -6.86 -11.23
CA ASN A 111 2.89 -8.16 -11.33
C ASN A 111 3.16 -9.01 -10.07
N ILE A 112 2.13 -9.70 -9.62
CA ILE A 112 2.24 -10.67 -8.52
C ILE A 112 2.59 -12.03 -9.14
N PRO A 113 3.69 -12.68 -8.73
CA PRO A 113 4.05 -14.00 -9.25
C PRO A 113 2.89 -14.99 -9.13
N TYR A 114 2.57 -15.68 -10.21
CA TYR A 114 1.51 -16.68 -10.32
C TYR A 114 0.07 -16.16 -10.11
N VAL A 115 -0.13 -14.84 -10.05
CA VAL A 115 -1.46 -14.23 -9.98
C VAL A 115 -1.69 -13.39 -11.23
N PRO A 116 -2.45 -13.87 -12.21
CA PRO A 116 -2.73 -13.10 -13.43
C PRO A 116 -3.67 -11.93 -13.15
N ASN A 117 -3.62 -10.93 -14.03
CA ASN A 117 -4.56 -9.81 -14.07
C ASN A 117 -4.67 -8.99 -12.77
N LYS A 118 -3.65 -9.06 -11.91
CA LYS A 118 -3.57 -8.26 -10.69
C LYS A 118 -2.15 -7.80 -10.44
N ARG A 119 -2.01 -6.58 -9.93
CA ARG A 119 -0.74 -6.01 -9.52
C ARG A 119 -0.81 -5.57 -8.05
N ALA A 120 0.33 -5.50 -7.42
CA ALA A 120 0.49 -5.07 -6.04
C ALA A 120 1.67 -4.09 -5.91
N GLY A 121 1.82 -3.50 -4.75
CA GLY A 121 2.87 -2.51 -4.50
C GLY A 121 2.48 -1.14 -5.05
N GLY A 122 3.48 -0.32 -5.37
CA GLY A 122 3.27 1.06 -5.80
C GLY A 122 3.25 2.04 -4.63
N VAL A 123 3.37 3.32 -4.96
CA VAL A 123 3.37 4.44 -4.01
C VAL A 123 2.19 5.34 -4.32
N ILE A 124 1.49 5.76 -3.28
CA ILE A 124 0.40 6.73 -3.37
C ILE A 124 0.72 7.86 -2.39
N LEU A 125 0.90 9.08 -2.91
CA LEU A 125 1.09 10.27 -2.12
C LEU A 125 -0.19 11.10 -2.14
N GLY A 126 -0.70 11.49 -1.00
CA GLY A 126 -1.89 12.32 -0.91
C GLY A 126 -1.72 13.45 0.09
N GLY A 127 -2.18 14.66 -0.26
CA GLY A 127 -2.41 15.70 0.74
C GLY A 127 -3.41 15.19 1.78
N LYS A 128 -4.43 14.48 1.29
CA LYS A 128 -5.34 13.66 2.07
C LYS A 128 -5.70 12.39 1.32
N ILE A 129 -5.77 11.26 2.01
CA ILE A 129 -6.21 10.00 1.46
C ILE A 129 -7.44 9.54 2.22
N ALA A 130 -8.57 9.32 1.51
CA ALA A 130 -9.79 8.86 2.18
C ALA A 130 -9.53 7.55 2.94
N PRO A 131 -9.99 7.41 4.19
CA PRO A 131 -9.61 6.29 5.05
C PRO A 131 -9.90 4.90 4.46
N ILE A 132 -11.02 4.76 3.74
CA ILE A 132 -11.36 3.49 3.08
C ILE A 132 -10.41 3.20 1.92
N PHE A 133 -10.05 4.21 1.13
CA PHE A 133 -9.09 4.06 0.04
C PHE A 133 -7.68 3.75 0.59
N PHE A 134 -7.27 4.43 1.66
CA PHE A 134 -6.03 4.14 2.37
C PHE A 134 -5.96 2.67 2.80
N ASN A 135 -6.99 2.18 3.49
CA ASN A 135 -7.08 0.79 3.92
C ASN A 135 -7.04 -0.21 2.76
N THR A 136 -7.69 0.10 1.63
CA THR A 136 -7.66 -0.78 0.45
C THR A 136 -6.30 -0.76 -0.26
N ALA A 137 -5.55 0.35 -0.16
CA ALA A 137 -4.17 0.43 -0.63
C ALA A 137 -3.23 -0.46 0.21
N GLU A 138 -3.33 -0.42 1.53
CA GLU A 138 -2.63 -1.32 2.45
C GLU A 138 -2.93 -2.79 2.15
N ASP A 139 -4.21 -3.14 1.99
CA ASP A 139 -4.64 -4.50 1.63
C ASP A 139 -4.01 -5.00 0.33
N SER A 140 -3.69 -4.10 -0.57
CA SER A 140 -3.10 -4.39 -1.89
C SER A 140 -1.56 -4.29 -1.90
N GLY A 141 -0.94 -4.07 -0.74
CA GLY A 141 0.51 -3.94 -0.59
C GLY A 141 1.10 -2.67 -1.20
N ALA A 142 0.29 -1.65 -1.44
CA ALA A 142 0.76 -0.32 -1.79
C ALA A 142 1.27 0.43 -0.56
N LEU A 143 2.09 1.45 -0.79
CA LEU A 143 2.57 2.38 0.23
C LEU A 143 1.80 3.71 0.12
N PRO A 144 0.68 3.88 0.86
CA PRO A 144 0.02 5.16 0.98
C PRO A 144 0.74 6.04 1.99
N ILE A 145 0.99 7.30 1.62
CA ILE A 145 1.62 8.32 2.47
C ILE A 145 0.80 9.60 2.39
N GLU A 146 0.31 10.08 3.53
CA GLU A 146 -0.27 11.42 3.63
C GLU A 146 0.84 12.42 3.93
N CYS A 147 1.00 13.40 3.03
CA CYS A 147 1.99 14.46 3.15
C CYS A 147 1.60 15.66 2.29
N ASP A 148 2.24 16.81 2.49
CA ASP A 148 2.04 17.96 1.61
C ASP A 148 2.58 17.66 0.21
N VAL A 149 1.68 17.59 -0.77
CA VAL A 149 1.97 17.34 -2.18
C VAL A 149 1.88 18.59 -3.05
N SER A 150 1.65 19.77 -2.47
CA SER A 150 1.39 21.02 -3.20
C SER A 150 2.53 21.42 -4.14
N LYS A 151 3.76 21.09 -3.77
CA LYS A 151 4.97 21.41 -4.55
C LYS A 151 5.39 20.31 -5.54
N LEU A 152 4.66 19.20 -5.60
CA LEU A 152 4.93 18.12 -6.55
C LEU A 152 4.16 18.33 -7.86
N ASN A 153 4.81 18.00 -8.97
CA ASN A 153 4.24 18.06 -10.31
C ASN A 153 4.40 16.72 -11.03
N THR A 154 3.56 16.49 -12.04
CA THR A 154 3.77 15.35 -12.96
C THR A 154 5.12 15.49 -13.64
N GLY A 155 5.91 14.40 -13.64
CA GLY A 155 7.26 14.36 -14.19
C GLY A 155 8.37 14.61 -13.17
N ASP A 156 8.07 15.12 -11.96
CA ASP A 156 9.08 15.23 -10.90
C ASP A 156 9.60 13.84 -10.54
N ILE A 157 10.92 13.68 -10.53
CA ILE A 157 11.57 12.47 -10.04
C ILE A 157 11.96 12.71 -8.59
N ILE A 158 11.40 11.90 -7.69
CA ILE A 158 11.59 12.08 -6.24
C ILE A 158 12.29 10.87 -5.60
N LYS A 159 12.95 11.13 -4.48
CA LYS A 159 13.35 10.11 -3.51
C LYS A 159 12.50 10.24 -2.25
N ILE A 160 11.92 9.15 -1.86
CA ILE A 160 11.18 9.00 -0.62
C ILE A 160 12.08 8.24 0.34
N HIS A 161 12.29 8.78 1.54
CA HIS A 161 12.97 8.17 2.67
C HIS A 161 11.93 7.75 3.72
N PRO A 162 11.35 6.53 3.59
CA PRO A 162 10.16 6.17 4.35
C PRO A 162 10.36 6.20 5.87
N PHE A 163 11.56 5.82 6.33
CA PHE A 163 11.87 5.74 7.77
C PHE A 163 12.33 7.07 8.37
N GLU A 164 12.71 8.02 7.51
CA GLU A 164 13.14 9.37 7.92
C GLU A 164 12.01 10.40 7.77
N GLY A 165 10.93 10.01 7.07
CA GLY A 165 9.80 10.90 6.81
C GLY A 165 10.11 12.04 5.83
N ILE A 166 11.05 11.84 4.89
CA ILE A 166 11.53 12.89 3.98
C ILE A 166 11.21 12.52 2.53
N ILE A 167 10.82 13.54 1.75
CA ILE A 167 10.71 13.46 0.28
C ILE A 167 11.53 14.59 -0.32
N GLU A 168 12.44 14.26 -1.23
CA GLU A 168 13.27 15.21 -1.96
C GLU A 168 13.20 15.02 -3.47
N ILE A 169 13.43 16.08 -4.23
CA ILE A 169 13.58 16.01 -5.69
C ILE A 169 14.92 15.33 -6.02
N ALA A 170 14.86 14.31 -6.86
CA ALA A 170 16.03 13.51 -7.22
C ALA A 170 16.78 14.01 -8.46
N GLU A 171 16.07 14.65 -9.39
CA GLU A 171 16.59 15.05 -10.71
C GLU A 171 16.02 16.40 -11.15
N GLY A 172 16.64 17.00 -12.19
CA GLY A 172 16.24 18.30 -12.76
C GLY A 172 16.78 19.50 -11.97
N ASP A 173 16.26 20.69 -12.31
CA ASP A 173 16.74 21.98 -11.76
C ASP A 173 16.47 22.11 -10.25
N ARG A 174 15.48 21.40 -9.73
CA ARG A 174 15.11 21.39 -8.31
C ARG A 174 15.81 20.27 -7.52
N LYS A 175 16.78 19.58 -8.08
CA LYS A 175 17.47 18.45 -7.45
C LYS A 175 18.00 18.81 -6.05
N GLY A 176 17.65 18.00 -5.06
CA GLY A 176 18.03 18.18 -3.67
C GLY A 176 17.06 19.05 -2.87
N GLU A 177 16.04 19.64 -3.52
CA GLU A 177 14.98 20.35 -2.80
C GLU A 177 14.17 19.35 -1.96
N LYS A 178 14.08 19.61 -0.67
CA LYS A 178 13.20 18.86 0.23
C LYS A 178 11.77 19.39 0.09
N ILE A 179 10.90 18.52 -0.41
CA ILE A 179 9.49 18.83 -0.61
C ILE A 179 8.71 18.57 0.68
N VAL A 180 9.04 17.47 1.36
CA VAL A 180 8.45 17.08 2.63
C VAL A 180 9.58 16.77 3.59
N GLU A 181 9.57 17.42 4.77
CA GLU A 181 10.60 17.21 5.79
C GLU A 181 10.14 16.34 6.97
N ASN A 182 8.84 16.05 7.03
CA ASN A 182 8.31 15.23 8.11
C ASN A 182 6.98 14.59 7.70
N PHE A 183 6.98 13.25 7.56
CA PHE A 183 5.77 12.45 7.52
C PHE A 183 5.98 11.18 8.34
N ASP A 184 4.91 10.66 8.89
CA ASP A 184 4.92 9.40 9.65
C ASP A 184 4.33 8.27 8.81
N LEU A 185 5.03 7.13 8.74
CA LEU A 185 4.45 5.91 8.21
C LEU A 185 3.35 5.39 9.14
N LYS A 186 2.18 5.20 8.59
CA LYS A 186 1.02 4.63 9.29
C LYS A 186 0.40 3.51 8.46
N PRO A 187 -0.11 2.46 9.15
CA PRO A 187 0.10 2.13 10.56
C PRO A 187 1.55 1.71 10.86
N ILE A 188 1.88 1.49 12.13
CA ILE A 188 3.24 1.03 12.53
C ILE A 188 3.64 -0.28 11.87
N THR A 189 2.69 -1.09 11.41
CA THR A 189 2.86 -2.37 10.72
C THR A 189 3.09 -2.24 9.22
N ILE A 190 3.02 -1.03 8.66
CA ILE A 190 3.02 -0.82 7.19
C ILE A 190 4.22 -1.46 6.49
N SER A 191 5.40 -1.43 7.09
CA SER A 191 6.60 -2.06 6.51
C SER A 191 6.47 -3.57 6.39
N ASP A 192 5.85 -4.21 7.38
CA ASP A 192 5.57 -5.65 7.36
C ASP A 192 4.45 -5.98 6.39
N GLU A 193 3.45 -5.11 6.27
CA GLU A 193 2.34 -5.28 5.32
C GLU A 193 2.85 -5.24 3.88
N ILE A 194 3.67 -4.26 3.54
CA ILE A 194 4.31 -4.19 2.21
C ILE A 194 5.17 -5.42 1.95
N LYS A 195 6.00 -5.81 2.92
CA LYS A 195 6.84 -7.01 2.83
C LYS A 195 6.01 -8.27 2.64
N ALA A 196 4.89 -8.40 3.32
CA ALA A 196 3.97 -9.55 3.17
C ALA A 196 3.24 -9.56 1.81
N GLY A 197 3.11 -8.39 1.16
CA GLY A 197 2.33 -8.19 -0.05
C GLY A 197 0.90 -7.70 0.22
N GLY A 198 0.70 -7.11 1.40
CA GLY A 198 -0.54 -6.49 1.87
C GLY A 198 -0.90 -6.90 3.30
N ARG A 199 -1.83 -6.14 3.89
CA ARG A 199 -2.30 -6.37 5.26
C ARG A 199 -2.91 -7.76 5.46
N ILE A 200 -3.76 -8.21 4.52
CA ILE A 200 -4.42 -9.52 4.63
C ILE A 200 -3.40 -10.68 4.59
N PRO A 201 -2.46 -10.74 3.63
CA PRO A 201 -1.38 -11.73 3.67
C PRO A 201 -0.57 -11.72 4.97
N LEU A 202 -0.28 -10.53 5.52
CA LEU A 202 0.43 -10.42 6.80
C LEU A 202 -0.36 -11.06 7.94
N MET A 203 -1.65 -10.73 8.06
CA MET A 203 -2.51 -11.25 9.12
C MET A 203 -2.62 -12.78 9.06
N ILE A 204 -2.90 -13.33 7.88
CA ILE A 204 -3.02 -14.78 7.68
C ILE A 204 -1.68 -15.47 7.96
N GLY A 205 -0.61 -14.98 7.36
CA GLY A 205 0.71 -15.60 7.49
C GLY A 205 1.22 -15.57 8.93
N ARG A 206 1.03 -14.45 9.64
CA ARG A 206 1.38 -14.32 11.06
C ARG A 206 0.59 -15.29 11.93
N ALA A 207 -0.73 -15.35 11.73
CA ALA A 207 -1.61 -16.25 12.49
C ALA A 207 -1.23 -17.73 12.27
N LEU A 208 -0.95 -18.13 11.03
CA LEU A 208 -0.50 -19.50 10.71
C LEU A 208 0.87 -19.80 11.33
N THR A 209 1.81 -18.86 11.25
CA THR A 209 3.14 -19.00 11.89
C THR A 209 3.01 -19.23 13.39
N ASP A 210 2.24 -18.37 14.09
CA ASP A 210 2.06 -18.49 15.54
C ASP A 210 1.33 -19.79 15.91
N LYS A 211 0.33 -20.20 15.13
CA LYS A 211 -0.39 -21.47 15.33
C LYS A 211 0.52 -22.69 15.19
N VAL A 212 1.40 -22.70 14.20
CA VAL A 212 2.38 -23.79 14.01
C VAL A 212 3.40 -23.78 15.16
N ARG A 213 3.93 -22.61 15.52
CA ARG A 213 4.86 -22.47 16.65
C ARG A 213 4.26 -23.01 17.95
N ALA A 214 3.04 -22.63 18.27
CA ALA A 214 2.32 -23.14 19.45
C ALA A 214 2.19 -24.67 19.45
N LYS A 215 1.88 -25.28 18.27
CA LYS A 215 1.82 -26.74 18.13
C LYS A 215 3.17 -27.45 18.30
N LEU A 216 4.27 -26.73 18.04
CA LEU A 216 5.64 -27.21 18.26
C LEU A 216 6.19 -26.87 19.64
N GLY A 217 5.40 -26.28 20.54
CA GLY A 217 5.84 -25.83 21.87
C GLY A 217 6.79 -24.63 21.84
N LEU A 218 6.76 -23.83 20.77
CA LEU A 218 7.59 -22.64 20.60
C LEU A 218 6.82 -21.38 20.94
N GLU A 219 7.50 -20.39 21.50
CA GLU A 219 6.94 -19.06 21.76
C GLU A 219 6.51 -18.36 20.44
N PRO A 220 5.54 -17.42 20.49
CA PRO A 220 5.15 -16.61 19.33
C PRO A 220 6.36 -15.98 18.65
N SER A 221 6.28 -15.81 17.33
CA SER A 221 7.38 -15.22 16.57
C SER A 221 7.57 -13.74 16.92
N THR A 222 8.81 -13.34 17.19
CA THR A 222 9.22 -11.94 17.41
C THR A 222 9.58 -11.21 16.12
N LEU A 223 9.45 -11.89 14.97
CA LEU A 223 9.84 -11.36 13.67
C LEU A 223 8.90 -10.24 13.18
N PHE A 224 7.63 -10.29 13.58
CA PHE A 224 6.61 -9.38 13.10
C PHE A 224 6.45 -8.18 14.01
N ILE A 225 6.28 -7.01 13.42
CA ILE A 225 5.84 -5.81 14.15
C ILE A 225 4.41 -6.06 14.63
N ARG A 226 4.21 -5.93 15.94
CA ARG A 226 2.90 -6.08 16.55
C ARG A 226 2.47 -4.76 17.18
N PRO A 227 1.21 -4.35 17.02
CA PRO A 227 0.66 -3.25 17.81
C PRO A 227 0.87 -3.57 19.30
N GLY A 228 1.35 -2.57 20.05
CA GLY A 228 1.46 -2.71 21.49
C GLY A 228 0.06 -2.95 22.10
N GLN A 229 0.01 -3.66 23.22
CA GLN A 229 -1.25 -3.78 23.98
C GLN A 229 -1.74 -2.38 24.37
N ALA A 230 -3.04 -2.14 24.24
CA ALA A 230 -3.65 -0.90 24.65
C ALA A 230 -3.26 -0.62 26.12
N LYS A 231 -2.58 0.51 26.36
CA LYS A 231 -2.27 0.93 27.73
C LYS A 231 -3.61 1.03 28.48
N GLN A 232 -3.66 0.54 29.72
CA GLN A 232 -4.82 0.76 30.57
C GLN A 232 -5.07 2.27 30.65
N ALA A 233 -6.19 2.70 30.08
CA ALA A 233 -6.56 4.10 30.11
C ALA A 233 -7.02 4.47 31.51
N LYS A 234 -6.63 5.65 32.01
CA LYS A 234 -7.16 6.22 33.25
C LYS A 234 -8.68 6.49 33.15
N HIS A 235 -9.23 6.45 31.93
CA HIS A 235 -10.66 6.61 31.64
C HIS A 235 -11.24 5.30 31.12
N GLY A 236 -12.54 5.08 31.31
CA GLY A 236 -13.22 3.87 30.87
C GLY A 236 -13.14 3.69 29.33
N PHE A 237 -13.19 2.46 28.89
CA PHE A 237 -13.24 2.12 27.48
C PHE A 237 -14.64 2.37 26.89
N THR A 238 -14.68 2.83 25.64
CA THR A 238 -15.93 2.88 24.86
C THR A 238 -16.50 1.46 24.65
N GLN A 239 -17.79 1.40 24.33
CA GLN A 239 -18.45 0.11 24.04
C GLN A 239 -17.75 -0.64 22.90
N ALA A 240 -17.37 0.06 21.83
CA ALA A 240 -16.63 -0.52 20.72
C ALA A 240 -15.26 -1.10 21.15
N GLN A 241 -14.49 -0.37 21.94
CA GLN A 241 -13.22 -0.85 22.49
C GLN A 241 -13.37 -2.10 23.35
N LYS A 242 -14.44 -2.15 24.18
CA LYS A 242 -14.74 -3.33 25.01
C LYS A 242 -15.08 -4.56 24.16
N ILE A 243 -15.89 -4.36 23.11
CA ILE A 243 -16.29 -5.46 22.21
C ILE A 243 -15.09 -5.99 21.45
N VAL A 244 -14.29 -5.09 20.85
CA VAL A 244 -13.08 -5.48 20.09
C VAL A 244 -12.06 -6.12 21.03
N GLY A 245 -11.79 -5.54 22.18
CA GLY A 245 -10.86 -6.12 23.15
C GLY A 245 -11.26 -7.54 23.59
N LYS A 246 -12.55 -7.78 23.82
CA LYS A 246 -13.08 -9.12 24.17
C LYS A 246 -12.98 -10.12 22.99
N ALA A 247 -13.09 -9.65 21.76
CA ALA A 247 -13.00 -10.51 20.57
C ALA A 247 -11.54 -10.84 20.18
N CYS A 248 -10.57 -10.04 20.65
CA CYS A 248 -9.14 -10.22 20.36
C CYS A 248 -8.35 -10.88 21.49
N SER A 249 -8.99 -11.19 22.61
CA SER A 249 -8.43 -11.96 23.75
C SER A 249 -8.79 -13.45 23.60
#